data_c04312d62bbb00ebecdb9ebded26d4d5
#
_entry.id   c04312d62bbb00ebecdb9ebded26d4d5
#
_cell.length_a   1.000
_cell.length_b   1.000
_cell.length_c   1.000
_cell.angle_alpha   90.00
_cell.angle_beta   90.00
_cell.angle_gamma   90.00
#
_symmetry.space_group_name_H-M   'P 1'
#
loop_
_entity.id
_entity.type
_entity.pdbx_description
1 polymer ?
#
loop_
_entity_poly.entity_id
_entity_poly.type
_entity_poly.pdbx_seq_one_letter_code
_entity_poly.pdbx_strand_id
1 'polypeptide(L)'
;MMLIRSVLRRSGGCSRGFAAVKIDGKAIAQTVRDEVAAESASLHAKYGDAGIPGLAVVLVGARPDSATYVKMKEKASAECGFHSVKEVLPEDVGEDELHALVQKLNADASIDGILVQLPLPDHVNQKRILEAISVEKDVDGFHPYNMGGLARLGEELRQKRDGSEFSYRVAANNACTPLGCVELLDRSGVDLNGADVVVLGRSNIVGLPVSMMLLHRNATVTMCHSRTKDLKDKVAAADVVIAAIGIPEFVKGKYYLPLHFGESC
;
A
#
# COMPACT_ATOMS: atom_id res chain seq x y z
N MET A 1 4.54 -7.22 -8.17
CA MET A 1 5.17 -6.59 -9.35
C MET A 1 4.13 -5.69 -9.97
N MET A 2 4.34 -4.40 -9.91
CA MET A 2 3.45 -3.40 -10.49
C MET A 2 3.92 -3.11 -11.92
N LEU A 3 3.03 -3.29 -12.89
CA LEU A 3 3.25 -2.92 -14.28
C LEU A 3 2.44 -1.66 -14.56
N ILE A 4 3.13 -0.57 -14.90
CA ILE A 4 2.50 0.68 -15.28
C ILE A 4 2.69 0.87 -16.77
N ARG A 5 1.61 1.13 -17.46
CA ARG A 5 1.60 1.64 -18.81
C ARG A 5 1.09 3.08 -18.75
N SER A 6 1.98 4.05 -18.88
CA SER A 6 1.59 5.41 -19.20
C SER A 6 1.39 5.51 -20.71
N VAL A 7 0.14 5.53 -21.14
CA VAL A 7 -0.21 5.95 -22.51
C VAL A 7 -0.56 7.43 -22.43
N LEU A 8 0.42 8.29 -22.66
CA LEU A 8 0.15 9.68 -22.99
C LEU A 8 -0.66 9.71 -24.30
N ARG A 9 -1.99 9.81 -24.20
CA ARG A 9 -2.82 10.21 -25.33
C ARG A 9 -2.46 11.65 -25.69
N ARG A 10 -1.51 11.82 -26.59
CA ARG A 10 -1.34 13.09 -27.31
C ARG A 10 -2.36 13.09 -28.46
N SER A 11 -3.30 14.02 -28.37
CA SER A 11 -4.08 14.45 -29.53
C SER A 11 -3.10 14.94 -30.61
N GLY A 12 -3.06 14.24 -31.74
CA GLY A 12 -2.37 14.68 -32.96
C GLY A 12 -1.04 14.00 -33.24
N GLY A 13 -1.07 13.05 -34.16
CA GLY A 13 -0.10 12.71 -35.17
C GLY A 13 1.36 12.43 -34.80
N CYS A 14 1.77 11.25 -35.22
CA CYS A 14 3.12 10.71 -35.37
C CYS A 14 3.53 9.67 -34.32
N SER A 15 3.54 8.41 -34.76
CA SER A 15 4.04 7.24 -34.01
C SER A 15 5.56 7.35 -33.81
N ARG A 16 5.99 7.86 -32.66
CA ARG A 16 7.33 7.59 -32.16
C ARG A 16 7.25 6.38 -31.26
N GLY A 17 8.07 5.36 -31.51
CA GLY A 17 8.15 4.15 -30.72
C GLY A 17 8.35 4.48 -29.25
N PHE A 18 7.39 4.07 -28.41
CA PHE A 18 7.47 4.27 -26.97
C PHE A 18 8.40 3.22 -26.38
N ALA A 19 9.57 3.64 -25.91
CA ALA A 19 10.35 2.82 -25.00
C ALA A 19 9.63 2.76 -23.66
N ALA A 20 9.40 1.54 -23.16
CA ALA A 20 8.85 1.36 -21.81
C ALA A 20 9.84 1.90 -20.77
N VAL A 21 9.40 2.80 -19.91
CA VAL A 21 10.20 3.27 -18.77
C VAL A 21 9.94 2.36 -17.58
N LYS A 22 11.01 1.80 -17.03
CA LYS A 22 10.94 1.01 -15.81
C LYS A 22 10.98 1.94 -14.60
N ILE A 23 9.96 1.84 -13.74
CA ILE A 23 9.97 2.54 -12.47
C ILE A 23 11.06 1.95 -11.57
N ASP A 24 11.98 2.78 -11.12
CA ASP A 24 12.97 2.40 -10.11
C ASP A 24 12.40 2.55 -8.71
N GLY A 25 11.68 1.51 -8.27
CA GLY A 25 11.08 1.48 -6.94
C GLY A 25 12.10 1.53 -5.79
N LYS A 26 13.37 1.13 -6.03
CA LYS A 26 14.42 1.24 -5.01
C LYS A 26 14.86 2.69 -4.81
N ALA A 27 15.08 3.41 -5.89
CA ALA A 27 15.43 4.83 -5.85
C ALA A 27 14.30 5.64 -5.19
N ILE A 28 13.06 5.43 -5.63
CA ILE A 28 11.89 6.11 -5.03
C ILE A 28 11.76 5.79 -3.53
N ALA A 29 11.89 4.52 -3.14
CA ALA A 29 11.83 4.13 -1.73
C ALA A 29 12.97 4.75 -0.90
N GLN A 30 14.17 4.97 -1.48
CA GLN A 30 15.24 5.67 -0.78
C GLN A 30 14.87 7.15 -0.58
N THR A 31 14.38 7.82 -1.60
CA THR A 31 13.92 9.22 -1.48
C THR A 31 12.85 9.37 -0.38
N VAL A 32 11.87 8.45 -0.33
CA VAL A 32 10.84 8.46 0.73
C VAL A 32 11.46 8.28 2.12
N ARG A 33 12.42 7.36 2.29
CA ARG A 33 13.10 7.19 3.58
C ARG A 33 13.89 8.42 3.99
N ASP A 34 14.56 9.08 3.05
CA ASP A 34 15.33 10.30 3.32
C ASP A 34 14.40 11.44 3.76
N GLU A 35 13.23 11.59 3.13
CA GLU A 35 12.18 12.54 3.51
C GLU A 35 11.65 12.25 4.91
N VAL A 36 11.30 10.99 5.20
CA VAL A 36 10.80 10.56 6.52
C VAL A 36 11.87 10.73 7.61
N ALA A 37 13.13 10.43 7.32
CA ALA A 37 14.23 10.64 8.25
C ALA A 37 14.41 12.12 8.61
N ALA A 38 14.29 13.01 7.63
CA ALA A 38 14.36 14.46 7.86
C ALA A 38 13.18 14.95 8.73
N GLU A 39 11.98 14.43 8.49
CA GLU A 39 10.80 14.76 9.30
C GLU A 39 10.94 14.22 10.73
N SER A 40 11.38 12.97 10.91
CA SER A 40 11.66 12.37 12.22
C SER A 40 12.69 13.17 13.02
N ALA A 41 13.78 13.59 12.36
CA ALA A 41 14.79 14.45 12.99
C ALA A 41 14.22 15.81 13.43
N SER A 42 13.30 16.38 12.63
CA SER A 42 12.61 17.64 12.98
C SER A 42 11.69 17.46 14.19
N LEU A 43 10.97 16.35 14.28
CA LEU A 43 10.13 16.02 15.44
C LEU A 43 10.99 15.82 16.70
N HIS A 44 12.10 15.08 16.61
CA HIS A 44 13.04 14.92 17.70
C HIS A 44 13.64 16.24 18.15
N ALA A 45 14.04 17.11 17.23
CA ALA A 45 14.55 18.44 17.57
C ALA A 45 13.52 19.30 18.31
N LYS A 46 12.23 19.15 18.01
CA LYS A 46 11.13 19.92 18.58
C LYS A 46 10.65 19.39 19.93
N TYR A 47 10.61 18.07 20.09
CA TYR A 47 9.95 17.40 21.22
C TYR A 47 10.90 16.52 22.06
N GLY A 48 12.20 16.48 21.74
CA GLY A 48 13.16 15.58 22.39
C GLY A 48 12.81 14.11 22.09
N ASP A 49 13.12 13.22 23.03
CA ASP A 49 12.88 11.78 22.87
C ASP A 49 11.41 11.43 22.65
N ALA A 50 10.48 12.23 23.15
CA ALA A 50 9.05 12.08 22.87
C ALA A 50 8.66 12.33 21.40
N GLY A 51 9.55 12.92 20.61
CA GLY A 51 9.36 13.12 19.17
C GLY A 51 9.94 12.01 18.30
N ILE A 52 10.49 10.95 18.88
CA ILE A 52 10.99 9.80 18.13
C ILE A 52 9.86 8.80 17.91
N PRO A 53 9.44 8.55 16.67
CA PRO A 53 8.34 7.59 16.42
C PRO A 53 8.70 6.17 16.85
N GLY A 54 7.79 5.51 17.55
CA GLY A 54 7.94 4.15 18.06
C GLY A 54 7.17 3.13 17.19
N LEU A 55 7.85 2.12 16.67
CA LEU A 55 7.26 1.03 15.89
C LEU A 55 7.48 -0.33 16.53
N ALA A 56 6.41 -1.05 16.86
CA ALA A 56 6.48 -2.44 17.27
C ALA A 56 6.16 -3.37 16.09
N VAL A 57 7.04 -4.34 15.84
CA VAL A 57 6.88 -5.38 14.83
C VAL A 57 6.78 -6.73 15.50
N VAL A 58 5.64 -7.39 15.36
CA VAL A 58 5.38 -8.72 15.92
C VAL A 58 5.53 -9.78 14.83
N LEU A 59 6.37 -10.78 15.08
CA LEU A 59 6.60 -11.93 14.20
C LEU A 59 6.23 -13.22 14.94
N VAL A 60 5.40 -14.05 14.35
CA VAL A 60 5.05 -15.38 14.88
C VAL A 60 5.66 -16.45 13.99
N GLY A 61 6.44 -17.34 14.60
CA GLY A 61 7.17 -18.40 13.89
C GLY A 61 8.43 -17.92 13.17
N ALA A 62 8.98 -18.78 12.34
CA ALA A 62 10.28 -18.57 11.69
C ALA A 62 10.22 -18.70 10.15
N ARG A 63 9.12 -18.36 9.53
CA ARG A 63 9.00 -18.37 8.06
C ARG A 63 10.08 -17.50 7.42
N PRO A 64 10.87 -18.00 6.46
CA PRO A 64 11.99 -17.24 5.88
C PRO A 64 11.57 -15.95 5.14
N ASP A 65 10.41 -15.99 4.46
CA ASP A 65 9.82 -14.84 3.78
C ASP A 65 9.44 -13.75 4.78
N SER A 66 8.69 -14.10 5.83
CA SER A 66 8.29 -13.18 6.91
C SER A 66 9.50 -12.59 7.64
N ALA A 67 10.49 -13.42 7.98
CA ALA A 67 11.73 -12.97 8.61
C ALA A 67 12.51 -11.96 7.75
N THR A 68 12.53 -12.17 6.43
CA THR A 68 13.17 -11.26 5.48
C THR A 68 12.45 -9.90 5.45
N TYR A 69 11.11 -9.90 5.40
CA TYR A 69 10.31 -8.67 5.44
C TYR A 69 10.49 -7.90 6.75
N VAL A 70 10.48 -8.60 7.88
CA VAL A 70 10.72 -7.96 9.19
C VAL A 70 12.11 -7.32 9.24
N LYS A 71 13.16 -8.02 8.80
CA LYS A 71 14.51 -7.47 8.73
C LYS A 71 14.60 -6.21 7.84
N MET A 72 13.87 -6.19 6.71
CA MET A 72 13.81 -5.00 5.85
C MET A 72 13.09 -3.83 6.52
N LYS A 73 12.02 -4.10 7.28
CA LYS A 73 11.28 -3.10 8.05
C LYS A 73 12.15 -2.53 9.19
N GLU A 74 12.85 -3.38 9.94
CA GLU A 74 13.81 -2.95 10.99
C GLU A 74 14.89 -2.02 10.41
N LYS A 75 15.45 -2.41 9.26
CA LYS A 75 16.46 -1.59 8.59
C LYS A 75 15.89 -0.23 8.16
N ALA A 76 14.70 -0.21 7.54
CA ALA A 76 14.07 1.03 7.11
C ALA A 76 13.70 1.93 8.30
N SER A 77 13.21 1.36 9.41
CA SER A 77 12.92 2.10 10.65
C SER A 77 14.18 2.74 11.22
N ALA A 78 15.30 2.00 11.25
CA ALA A 78 16.58 2.54 11.69
C ALA A 78 17.11 3.66 10.80
N GLU A 79 16.96 3.53 9.46
CA GLU A 79 17.31 4.60 8.50
C GLU A 79 16.46 5.86 8.73
N CYS A 80 15.19 5.71 9.12
CA CYS A 80 14.29 6.81 9.42
C CYS A 80 14.43 7.39 10.84
N GLY A 81 15.31 6.81 11.67
CA GLY A 81 15.53 7.27 13.06
C GLY A 81 14.40 6.89 14.02
N PHE A 82 13.66 5.82 13.75
CA PHE A 82 12.56 5.35 14.61
C PHE A 82 13.08 4.49 15.75
N HIS A 83 12.41 4.55 16.90
CA HIS A 83 12.52 3.54 17.94
C HIS A 83 11.77 2.27 17.50
N SER A 84 12.47 1.17 17.23
CA SER A 84 11.84 -0.06 16.74
C SER A 84 11.96 -1.17 17.77
N VAL A 85 10.82 -1.75 18.15
CA VAL A 85 10.72 -2.92 19.03
C VAL A 85 10.31 -4.12 18.21
N LYS A 86 11.02 -5.23 18.35
CA LYS A 86 10.71 -6.48 17.69
C LYS A 86 10.34 -7.53 18.72
N GLU A 87 9.13 -8.06 18.58
CA GLU A 87 8.62 -9.18 19.34
C GLU A 87 8.57 -10.44 18.48
N VAL A 88 9.29 -11.48 18.87
CA VAL A 88 9.31 -12.75 18.15
C VAL A 88 8.71 -13.83 19.05
N LEU A 89 7.61 -14.41 18.58
CA LEU A 89 6.89 -15.46 19.28
C LEU A 89 7.09 -16.81 18.57
N PRO A 90 7.07 -17.92 19.28
CA PRO A 90 7.15 -19.25 18.69
C PRO A 90 5.93 -19.53 17.81
N GLU A 91 6.05 -20.47 16.86
CA GLU A 91 4.99 -20.79 15.91
C GLU A 91 3.74 -21.37 16.60
N ASP A 92 3.90 -22.04 17.72
CA ASP A 92 2.85 -22.64 18.54
C ASP A 92 2.28 -21.71 19.62
N VAL A 93 2.61 -20.42 19.58
CA VAL A 93 2.08 -19.45 20.54
C VAL A 93 0.54 -19.49 20.60
N GLY A 94 0.00 -19.44 21.79
CA GLY A 94 -1.45 -19.39 22.01
C GLY A 94 -2.05 -18.07 21.52
N GLU A 95 -3.26 -18.13 20.94
CA GLU A 95 -3.95 -16.93 20.45
C GLU A 95 -4.15 -15.88 21.56
N ASP A 96 -4.48 -16.31 22.79
CA ASP A 96 -4.69 -15.39 23.91
C ASP A 96 -3.37 -14.74 24.39
N GLU A 97 -2.23 -15.43 24.29
CA GLU A 97 -0.92 -14.89 24.59
C GLU A 97 -0.53 -13.82 23.56
N LEU A 98 -0.71 -14.09 22.28
CA LEU A 98 -0.47 -13.12 21.22
C LEU A 98 -1.40 -11.90 21.36
N HIS A 99 -2.67 -12.13 21.69
CA HIS A 99 -3.62 -11.05 21.96
C HIS A 99 -3.18 -10.18 23.15
N ALA A 100 -2.73 -10.82 24.26
CA ALA A 100 -2.23 -10.09 25.43
C ALA A 100 -0.99 -9.25 25.11
N LEU A 101 -0.07 -9.75 24.26
CA LEU A 101 1.05 -8.96 23.76
C LEU A 101 0.59 -7.72 22.98
N VAL A 102 -0.39 -7.87 22.09
CA VAL A 102 -0.95 -6.73 21.34
C VAL A 102 -1.55 -5.69 22.29
N GLN A 103 -2.28 -6.13 23.33
CA GLN A 103 -2.84 -5.22 24.33
C GLN A 103 -1.74 -4.49 25.14
N LYS A 104 -0.64 -5.17 25.46
CA LYS A 104 0.52 -4.54 26.10
C LYS A 104 1.13 -3.45 25.21
N LEU A 105 1.30 -3.73 23.92
CA LEU A 105 1.83 -2.76 22.95
C LEU A 105 0.87 -1.58 22.72
N ASN A 106 -0.44 -1.82 22.74
CA ASN A 106 -1.45 -0.75 22.70
C ASN A 106 -1.31 0.21 23.87
N ALA A 107 -1.02 -0.31 25.07
CA ALA A 107 -0.88 0.48 26.30
C ALA A 107 0.49 1.18 26.44
N ASP A 108 1.47 0.79 25.64
CA ASP A 108 2.83 1.35 25.69
C ASP A 108 2.87 2.72 24.99
N ALA A 109 3.14 3.77 25.78
CA ALA A 109 3.21 5.14 25.28
C ALA A 109 4.43 5.42 24.38
N SER A 110 5.44 4.55 24.39
CA SER A 110 6.63 4.66 23.53
C SER A 110 6.40 4.06 22.13
N ILE A 111 5.26 3.42 21.90
CA ILE A 111 4.89 2.79 20.62
C ILE A 111 3.77 3.58 19.99
N ASP A 112 4.02 4.15 18.81
CA ASP A 112 3.05 4.88 18.00
C ASP A 112 2.41 4.00 16.92
N GLY A 113 3.09 2.94 16.51
CA GLY A 113 2.62 2.00 15.48
C GLY A 113 2.87 0.55 15.85
N ILE A 114 1.89 -0.31 15.54
CA ILE A 114 1.98 -1.76 15.73
C ILE A 114 1.73 -2.45 14.40
N LEU A 115 2.62 -3.39 14.07
CA LEU A 115 2.55 -4.21 12.89
C LEU A 115 2.67 -5.69 13.28
N VAL A 116 1.67 -6.50 12.91
CA VAL A 116 1.72 -7.95 13.06
C VAL A 116 1.99 -8.57 11.70
N GLN A 117 3.20 -9.16 11.55
CA GLN A 117 3.63 -9.72 10.27
C GLN A 117 2.77 -10.93 9.85
N LEU A 118 2.11 -10.82 8.71
CA LEU A 118 1.31 -11.88 8.12
C LEU A 118 2.14 -12.80 7.20
N PRO A 119 1.69 -14.06 7.00
CA PRO A 119 0.53 -14.71 7.61
C PRO A 119 0.80 -15.17 9.04
N LEU A 120 -0.24 -15.27 9.86
CA LEU A 120 -0.19 -15.95 11.15
C LEU A 120 -0.39 -17.46 10.97
N PRO A 121 0.02 -18.29 11.96
CA PRO A 121 -0.28 -19.73 11.95
C PRO A 121 -1.79 -20.01 11.90
N ASP A 122 -2.18 -21.13 11.28
CA ASP A 122 -3.59 -21.46 11.01
C ASP A 122 -4.46 -21.64 12.28
N HIS A 123 -3.85 -21.94 13.43
CA HIS A 123 -4.57 -22.06 14.70
C HIS A 123 -4.91 -20.72 15.36
N VAL A 124 -4.37 -19.61 14.84
CA VAL A 124 -4.60 -18.25 15.34
C VAL A 124 -5.65 -17.56 14.49
N ASN A 125 -6.66 -17.00 15.11
CA ASN A 125 -7.64 -16.18 14.41
C ASN A 125 -7.03 -14.82 14.06
N GLN A 126 -6.47 -14.73 12.85
CA GLN A 126 -5.83 -13.52 12.33
C GLN A 126 -6.73 -12.28 12.46
N LYS A 127 -8.04 -12.42 12.20
CA LYS A 127 -8.98 -11.30 12.30
C LYS A 127 -9.04 -10.76 13.72
N ARG A 128 -9.16 -11.64 14.73
CA ARG A 128 -9.19 -11.24 16.14
C ARG A 128 -7.93 -10.48 16.55
N ILE A 129 -6.76 -10.91 16.08
CA ILE A 129 -5.48 -10.27 16.42
C ILE A 129 -5.36 -8.90 15.75
N LEU A 130 -5.69 -8.78 14.47
CA LEU A 130 -5.61 -7.50 13.75
C LEU A 130 -6.63 -6.48 14.28
N GLU A 131 -7.82 -6.91 14.66
CA GLU A 131 -8.85 -6.05 15.26
C GLU A 131 -8.56 -5.70 16.74
N ALA A 132 -7.60 -6.36 17.38
CA ALA A 132 -7.15 -6.02 18.73
C ALA A 132 -6.14 -4.87 18.75
N ILE A 133 -5.53 -4.53 17.62
CA ILE A 133 -4.63 -3.36 17.50
C ILE A 133 -5.50 -2.09 17.60
N SER A 134 -5.10 -1.12 18.41
CA SER A 134 -5.83 0.15 18.47
C SER A 134 -5.76 0.89 17.13
N VAL A 135 -6.87 1.51 16.74
CA VAL A 135 -7.05 2.13 15.42
C VAL A 135 -5.92 3.11 15.08
N GLU A 136 -5.49 3.89 16.06
CA GLU A 136 -4.44 4.90 15.91
C GLU A 136 -3.05 4.29 15.70
N LYS A 137 -2.82 3.06 16.22
CA LYS A 137 -1.55 2.34 16.12
C LYS A 137 -1.53 1.28 15.01
N ASP A 138 -2.64 1.04 14.32
CA ASP A 138 -2.73 0.11 13.18
C ASP A 138 -2.05 0.70 11.95
N VAL A 139 -0.73 0.60 11.88
CA VAL A 139 0.05 1.17 10.76
C VAL A 139 -0.06 0.37 9.46
N ASP A 140 -0.59 -0.85 9.48
CA ASP A 140 -0.91 -1.61 8.28
C ASP A 140 -2.29 -1.22 7.67
N GLY A 141 -3.13 -0.49 8.42
CA GLY A 141 -4.44 -0.03 7.98
C GLY A 141 -5.45 -1.17 7.75
N PHE A 142 -5.30 -2.29 8.46
CA PHE A 142 -6.17 -3.47 8.29
C PHE A 142 -7.38 -3.48 9.22
N HIS A 143 -7.38 -2.63 10.23
CA HIS A 143 -8.50 -2.50 11.14
C HIS A 143 -9.75 -2.07 10.36
N PRO A 144 -10.94 -2.67 10.61
CA PRO A 144 -12.18 -2.34 9.88
C PRO A 144 -12.54 -0.86 9.90
N TYR A 145 -12.18 -0.14 10.96
CA TYR A 145 -12.38 1.31 11.06
C TYR A 145 -11.54 2.07 10.03
N ASN A 146 -10.24 1.73 9.89
CA ASN A 146 -9.34 2.34 8.91
C ASN A 146 -9.79 2.03 7.48
N MET A 147 -10.21 0.80 7.21
CA MET A 147 -10.78 0.41 5.91
C MET A 147 -12.09 1.14 5.60
N GLY A 148 -12.97 1.29 6.61
CA GLY A 148 -14.20 2.07 6.49
C GLY A 148 -13.93 3.56 6.27
N GLY A 149 -12.92 4.09 6.94
CA GLY A 149 -12.43 5.46 6.74
C GLY A 149 -11.93 5.68 5.31
N LEU A 150 -11.12 4.76 4.78
CA LEU A 150 -10.64 4.82 3.39
C LEU A 150 -11.82 4.86 2.39
N ALA A 151 -12.88 4.07 2.62
CA ALA A 151 -14.05 4.09 1.75
C ALA A 151 -14.76 5.45 1.72
N ARG A 152 -14.67 6.26 2.79
CA ARG A 152 -15.31 7.57 2.95
C ARG A 152 -14.42 8.76 2.58
N LEU A 153 -13.14 8.55 2.33
CA LEU A 153 -12.18 9.64 2.08
C LEU A 153 -12.62 10.56 0.91
N GLY A 154 -13.36 10.03 -0.07
CA GLY A 154 -13.92 10.84 -1.16
C GLY A 154 -14.91 11.91 -0.73
N GLU A 155 -15.53 11.82 0.45
CA GLU A 155 -16.41 12.85 0.99
C GLU A 155 -15.62 14.06 1.48
N GLU A 156 -14.47 13.88 2.12
CA GLU A 156 -13.59 14.98 2.55
C GLU A 156 -13.03 15.76 1.36
N LEU A 157 -12.63 15.08 0.29
CA LEU A 157 -12.15 15.74 -0.93
C LEU A 157 -13.24 16.53 -1.64
N ARG A 158 -14.51 16.12 -1.51
CA ARG A 158 -15.67 16.87 -2.07
C ARG A 158 -16.01 18.10 -1.23
N GLN A 159 -15.90 18.02 0.08
CA GLN A 159 -16.18 19.15 0.97
C GLN A 159 -15.13 20.27 0.84
N LYS A 160 -13.87 19.96 0.60
CA LYS A 160 -12.82 20.95 0.31
C LYS A 160 -13.06 21.76 -0.98
N ARG A 161 -13.93 21.30 -1.88
CA ARG A 161 -14.28 22.04 -3.10
C ARG A 161 -15.16 23.26 -2.88
N ASP A 162 -15.89 23.31 -1.78
CA ASP A 162 -16.78 24.43 -1.43
C ASP A 162 -16.20 25.41 -0.41
N GLY A 163 -14.91 25.24 -0.05
CA GLY A 163 -14.22 26.15 0.84
C GLY A 163 -14.48 25.92 2.33
N SER A 164 -15.15 24.83 2.72
CA SER A 164 -15.32 24.48 4.13
C SER A 164 -14.09 23.75 4.67
N GLU A 165 -13.44 24.30 5.69
CA GLU A 165 -12.40 23.62 6.47
C GLU A 165 -13.02 22.60 7.40
N PHE A 166 -13.29 21.40 6.91
CA PHE A 166 -13.67 20.27 7.76
C PHE A 166 -12.52 19.26 7.81
N SER A 167 -11.79 19.21 8.91
CA SER A 167 -10.80 18.17 9.16
C SER A 167 -11.48 16.97 9.85
N TYR A 168 -12.01 16.04 9.09
CA TYR A 168 -12.28 14.69 9.60
C TYR A 168 -11.06 13.81 9.38
N ARG A 169 -10.38 13.39 10.43
CA ARG A 169 -9.52 12.21 10.39
C ARG A 169 -10.42 10.98 10.33
N VAL A 170 -10.78 10.55 9.14
CA VAL A 170 -11.70 9.42 8.96
C VAL A 170 -10.95 8.09 8.98
N ALA A 171 -9.68 8.06 8.60
CA ALA A 171 -8.79 6.92 8.81
C ALA A 171 -7.50 7.43 9.46
N ALA A 172 -7.04 6.75 10.51
CA ALA A 172 -5.74 7.06 11.10
C ALA A 172 -4.62 6.64 10.14
N ASN A 173 -4.76 5.48 9.52
CA ASN A 173 -3.74 4.88 8.66
C ASN A 173 -4.34 4.21 7.41
N ASN A 174 -3.61 4.28 6.32
CA ASN A 174 -3.90 3.59 5.08
C ASN A 174 -3.02 2.34 4.92
N ALA A 175 -3.55 1.32 4.24
CA ALA A 175 -2.79 0.10 3.99
C ALA A 175 -1.48 0.39 3.24
N CYS A 176 -0.34 -0.07 3.79
CA CYS A 176 1.01 0.30 3.35
C CYS A 176 1.30 -0.08 1.89
N THR A 177 1.01 -1.31 1.47
CA THR A 177 1.27 -1.77 0.09
C THR A 177 0.43 -1.01 -0.94
N PRO A 178 -0.88 -0.80 -0.74
CA PRO A 178 -1.70 0.09 -1.57
C PRO A 178 -1.17 1.52 -1.66
N LEU A 179 -0.80 2.11 -0.53
CA LEU A 179 -0.23 3.46 -0.49
C LEU A 179 1.08 3.53 -1.27
N GLY A 180 1.95 2.53 -1.11
CA GLY A 180 3.20 2.42 -1.89
C GLY A 180 2.96 2.29 -3.40
N CYS A 181 1.87 1.65 -3.84
CA CYS A 181 1.51 1.61 -5.26
C CYS A 181 1.14 3.01 -5.77
N VAL A 182 0.33 3.76 -5.02
CA VAL A 182 -0.07 5.12 -5.40
C VAL A 182 1.15 6.06 -5.40
N GLU A 183 2.01 5.97 -4.40
CA GLU A 183 3.24 6.74 -4.30
C GLU A 183 4.19 6.51 -5.49
N LEU A 184 4.32 5.26 -5.92
CA LEU A 184 5.11 4.93 -7.12
C LEU A 184 4.52 5.55 -8.38
N LEU A 185 3.19 5.59 -8.51
CA LEU A 185 2.50 6.22 -9.63
C LEU A 185 2.71 7.74 -9.63
N ASP A 186 2.45 8.38 -8.49
CA ASP A 186 2.58 9.83 -8.32
C ASP A 186 4.01 10.30 -8.61
N ARG A 187 5.03 9.66 -8.01
CA ARG A 187 6.45 10.01 -8.22
C ARG A 187 6.98 9.66 -9.61
N SER A 188 6.27 8.81 -10.33
CA SER A 188 6.58 8.52 -11.75
C SER A 188 5.85 9.45 -12.71
N GLY A 189 5.11 10.44 -12.23
CA GLY A 189 4.39 11.41 -13.05
C GLY A 189 3.19 10.82 -13.80
N VAL A 190 2.59 9.75 -13.30
CA VAL A 190 1.39 9.14 -13.90
C VAL A 190 0.17 9.95 -13.50
N ASP A 191 -0.49 10.57 -14.47
CA ASP A 191 -1.76 11.26 -14.22
C ASP A 191 -2.88 10.23 -14.08
N LEU A 192 -3.47 10.18 -12.90
CA LEU A 192 -4.58 9.28 -12.57
C LEU A 192 -5.96 9.91 -12.83
N ASN A 193 -6.02 11.22 -13.06
CA ASN A 193 -7.29 11.93 -13.25
C ASN A 193 -7.94 11.55 -14.58
N GLY A 194 -9.04 10.80 -14.51
CA GLY A 194 -9.74 10.27 -15.68
C GLY A 194 -9.09 9.04 -16.31
N ALA A 195 -8.02 8.49 -15.71
CA ALA A 195 -7.36 7.28 -16.22
C ALA A 195 -8.22 6.03 -16.01
N ASP A 196 -8.19 5.11 -16.99
CA ASP A 196 -8.76 3.78 -16.87
C ASP A 196 -7.76 2.84 -16.18
N VAL A 197 -8.07 2.40 -14.97
CA VAL A 197 -7.19 1.54 -14.17
C VAL A 197 -7.79 0.16 -13.96
N VAL A 198 -7.01 -0.88 -14.25
CA VAL A 198 -7.37 -2.27 -13.95
C VAL A 198 -6.57 -2.76 -12.74
N VAL A 199 -7.28 -3.22 -11.72
CA VAL A 199 -6.69 -3.86 -10.54
C VAL A 199 -6.99 -5.35 -10.59
N LEU A 200 -5.95 -6.18 -10.69
CA LEU A 200 -6.04 -7.63 -10.68
C LEU A 200 -5.91 -8.13 -9.24
N GLY A 201 -6.99 -8.62 -8.67
CA GLY A 201 -7.09 -9.04 -7.27
C GLY A 201 -8.05 -8.17 -6.47
N ARG A 202 -8.66 -8.76 -5.43
CA ARG A 202 -9.64 -8.09 -4.57
C ARG A 202 -9.44 -8.43 -3.09
N SER A 203 -8.20 -8.68 -2.67
CA SER A 203 -7.89 -8.90 -1.27
C SER A 203 -8.12 -7.64 -0.44
N ASN A 204 -8.53 -7.81 0.81
CA ASN A 204 -8.73 -6.69 1.73
C ASN A 204 -7.42 -5.98 2.11
N ILE A 205 -6.28 -6.64 1.86
CA ILE A 205 -4.96 -6.10 2.21
C ILE A 205 -4.29 -5.32 1.08
N VAL A 206 -4.65 -5.57 -0.20
CA VAL A 206 -4.05 -4.87 -1.35
C VAL A 206 -5.09 -4.45 -2.38
N GLY A 207 -5.80 -5.40 -3.00
CA GLY A 207 -6.64 -5.13 -4.18
C GLY A 207 -7.77 -4.14 -3.89
N LEU A 208 -8.52 -4.35 -2.81
CA LEU A 208 -9.61 -3.47 -2.44
C LEU A 208 -9.11 -2.06 -2.02
N PRO A 209 -8.17 -1.93 -1.08
CA PRO A 209 -7.72 -0.59 -0.66
C PRO A 209 -7.02 0.19 -1.79
N VAL A 210 -6.21 -0.42 -2.64
CA VAL A 210 -5.60 0.32 -3.76
C VAL A 210 -6.67 0.79 -4.76
N SER A 211 -7.73 0.02 -4.97
CA SER A 211 -8.84 0.43 -5.85
C SER A 211 -9.57 1.66 -5.29
N MET A 212 -9.80 1.72 -3.99
CA MET A 212 -10.39 2.88 -3.33
C MET A 212 -9.49 4.12 -3.44
N MET A 213 -8.18 3.97 -3.18
CA MET A 213 -7.22 5.08 -3.30
C MET A 213 -7.17 5.65 -4.73
N LEU A 214 -7.20 4.79 -5.74
CA LEU A 214 -7.23 5.20 -7.13
C LEU A 214 -8.55 5.91 -7.51
N LEU A 215 -9.68 5.42 -7.00
CA LEU A 215 -10.97 6.09 -7.16
C LEU A 215 -10.94 7.51 -6.58
N HIS A 216 -10.29 7.71 -5.42
CA HIS A 216 -10.12 9.04 -4.81
C HIS A 216 -9.20 9.96 -5.62
N ARG A 217 -8.37 9.40 -6.51
CA ARG A 217 -7.56 10.15 -7.49
C ARG A 217 -8.29 10.41 -8.80
N ASN A 218 -9.63 10.24 -8.83
CA ASN A 218 -10.51 10.38 -9.98
C ASN A 218 -10.21 9.38 -11.12
N ALA A 219 -9.60 8.23 -10.85
CA ALA A 219 -9.46 7.18 -11.83
C ALA A 219 -10.77 6.38 -11.97
N THR A 220 -11.02 5.85 -13.17
CA THR A 220 -12.05 4.83 -13.41
C THR A 220 -11.45 3.47 -13.11
N VAL A 221 -11.89 2.80 -12.04
CA VAL A 221 -11.27 1.57 -11.58
C VAL A 221 -12.09 0.34 -11.94
N THR A 222 -11.49 -0.60 -12.67
CA THR A 222 -12.03 -1.92 -12.92
C THR A 222 -11.31 -2.96 -12.07
N MET A 223 -11.98 -3.48 -11.04
CA MET A 223 -11.45 -4.56 -10.20
C MET A 223 -11.73 -5.91 -10.84
N CYS A 224 -10.67 -6.68 -11.12
CA CYS A 224 -10.74 -8.00 -11.74
C CYS A 224 -10.35 -9.11 -10.76
N HIS A 225 -10.99 -10.27 -10.90
CA HIS A 225 -10.79 -11.45 -10.05
C HIS A 225 -10.97 -12.74 -10.86
N SER A 226 -10.85 -13.90 -10.23
CA SER A 226 -10.92 -15.22 -10.89
C SER A 226 -12.21 -15.52 -11.64
N ARG A 227 -13.28 -14.75 -11.44
CA ARG A 227 -14.56 -14.88 -12.14
C ARG A 227 -14.78 -13.80 -13.19
N THR A 228 -13.81 -12.90 -13.39
CA THR A 228 -13.90 -11.83 -14.39
C THR A 228 -13.82 -12.41 -15.79
N LYS A 229 -14.79 -12.06 -16.64
CA LYS A 229 -14.79 -12.40 -18.07
C LYS A 229 -13.99 -11.35 -18.85
N ASP A 230 -13.48 -11.76 -19.99
CA ASP A 230 -12.77 -10.89 -20.96
C ASP A 230 -11.62 -10.10 -20.31
N LEU A 231 -10.86 -10.80 -19.42
CA LEU A 231 -9.78 -10.19 -18.65
C LEU A 231 -8.71 -9.56 -19.56
N LYS A 232 -8.41 -10.22 -20.67
CA LYS A 232 -7.44 -9.74 -21.66
C LYS A 232 -7.81 -8.36 -22.22
N ASP A 233 -9.07 -8.21 -22.61
CA ASP A 233 -9.55 -6.99 -23.24
C ASP A 233 -9.59 -5.83 -22.24
N LYS A 234 -9.97 -6.11 -20.99
CA LYS A 234 -9.93 -5.13 -19.89
C LYS A 234 -8.50 -4.64 -19.63
N VAL A 235 -7.54 -5.58 -19.55
CA VAL A 235 -6.13 -5.24 -19.35
C VAL A 235 -5.55 -4.47 -20.53
N ALA A 236 -5.93 -4.84 -21.77
CA ALA A 236 -5.45 -4.17 -22.97
C ALA A 236 -5.99 -2.75 -23.13
N ALA A 237 -7.20 -2.48 -22.62
CA ALA A 237 -7.84 -1.16 -22.68
C ALA A 237 -7.36 -0.21 -21.57
N ALA A 238 -6.73 -0.71 -20.51
CA ALA A 238 -6.35 0.09 -19.34
C ALA A 238 -5.13 0.97 -19.61
N ASP A 239 -5.16 2.18 -19.05
CA ASP A 239 -3.99 3.08 -18.97
C ASP A 239 -2.99 2.60 -17.91
N VAL A 240 -3.51 2.06 -16.80
CA VAL A 240 -2.71 1.54 -15.69
C VAL A 240 -3.20 0.15 -15.28
N VAL A 241 -2.30 -0.77 -15.02
CA VAL A 241 -2.61 -2.11 -14.50
C VAL A 241 -1.84 -2.38 -13.21
N ILE A 242 -2.57 -2.73 -12.15
CA ILE A 242 -2.01 -3.15 -10.87
C ILE A 242 -2.25 -4.64 -10.67
N ALA A 243 -1.18 -5.44 -10.68
CA ALA A 243 -1.24 -6.87 -10.46
C ALA A 243 -1.05 -7.22 -8.97
N ALA A 244 -2.16 -7.48 -8.27
CA ALA A 244 -2.23 -7.77 -6.84
C ALA A 244 -2.69 -9.22 -6.57
N ILE A 245 -2.21 -10.20 -7.38
CA ILE A 245 -2.66 -11.61 -7.32
C ILE A 245 -1.58 -12.58 -6.86
N GLY A 246 -0.34 -12.12 -6.64
CA GLY A 246 0.76 -12.98 -6.19
C GLY A 246 1.23 -14.05 -7.17
N ILE A 247 0.77 -14.02 -8.43
CA ILE A 247 1.13 -15.01 -9.46
C ILE A 247 2.15 -14.38 -10.39
N PRO A 248 3.42 -14.85 -10.39
CA PRO A 248 4.45 -14.35 -11.30
C PRO A 248 4.03 -14.52 -12.77
N GLU A 249 4.37 -13.54 -13.60
CA GLU A 249 4.15 -13.56 -15.04
C GLU A 249 2.69 -13.79 -15.49
N PHE A 250 1.71 -13.58 -14.62
CA PHE A 250 0.30 -13.74 -14.98
C PHE A 250 -0.11 -12.81 -16.11
N VAL A 251 0.37 -11.58 -16.08
CA VAL A 251 0.13 -10.61 -17.12
C VAL A 251 1.24 -10.67 -18.15
N LYS A 252 0.91 -11.15 -19.34
CA LYS A 252 1.88 -11.31 -20.44
C LYS A 252 2.01 -10.03 -21.25
N GLY A 253 3.22 -9.68 -21.69
CA GLY A 253 3.51 -8.48 -22.49
C GLY A 253 2.62 -8.33 -23.72
N LYS A 254 2.22 -9.44 -24.34
CA LYS A 254 1.27 -9.44 -25.48
C LYS A 254 -0.13 -8.88 -25.18
N TYR A 255 -0.49 -8.71 -23.92
CA TYR A 255 -1.76 -8.08 -23.52
C TYR A 255 -1.68 -6.56 -23.52
N TYR A 256 -0.47 -6.00 -23.58
CA TYR A 256 -0.21 -4.56 -23.52
C TYR A 256 0.18 -3.94 -24.86
N LEU A 257 0.59 -4.76 -25.83
CA LEU A 257 0.92 -4.24 -27.15
C LEU A 257 -0.38 -3.93 -27.88
N PRO A 258 -0.59 -2.72 -28.40
CA PRO A 258 -1.67 -2.49 -29.34
C PRO A 258 -1.46 -3.42 -30.53
N LEU A 259 -2.50 -4.17 -30.90
CA LEU A 259 -2.56 -4.98 -32.13
C LEU A 259 -2.63 -4.09 -33.38
N HIS A 260 -1.73 -3.11 -33.50
CA HIS A 260 -1.57 -2.31 -34.72
C HIS A 260 -0.09 -2.21 -35.07
N PHE A 261 0.49 -3.35 -35.43
CA PHE A 261 1.33 -3.41 -36.60
C PHE A 261 0.48 -3.95 -37.75
N GLY A 262 -0.44 -3.14 -38.22
CA GLY A 262 -1.01 -3.26 -39.53
C GLY A 262 0.05 -2.91 -40.53
N GLU A 263 0.30 -3.85 -41.40
CA GLU A 263 1.09 -3.69 -42.59
C GLU A 263 0.64 -2.46 -43.37
N SER A 264 1.59 -1.91 -44.11
CA SER A 264 1.45 -0.95 -45.22
C SER A 264 1.22 0.54 -44.84
N CYS A 265 2.29 1.30 -44.89
CA CYS A 265 2.64 2.17 -46.00
C CYS A 265 4.13 2.39 -46.04
#